data_ecff1656307ed0b2dbb70b4d61a70b30
#
_entry.id   ecff1656307ed0b2dbb70b4d61a70b30
#
_cell.length_a   1.000
_cell.length_b   1.000
_cell.length_c   1.000
_cell.angle_alpha   90.00
_cell.angle_beta   90.00
_cell.angle_gamma   90.00
#
_symmetry.space_group_name_H-M   'P 1'
#
loop_
_entity.id
_entity.type
_entity.pdbx_description
1 polymer ?
#
loop_
_entity_poly.entity_id
_entity_poly.type
_entity_poly.pdbx_seq_one_letter_code
_entity_poly.pdbx_strand_id
1 'polypeptide(L)'
;EKAADEPPKPSLDELMAELDSLVGLKKIKANVKSLINLVKVRKLREENGLSAPAISLHLVFMGNPGTGKTTVARLISQLYYAIGVLSKGQLVEVDRSGLVAGFVGQTAIKTSEAVQKAIGGVLFIDEAYALAGGQSNGNNDFGHEAVETILKAMEDSRDDLVVIVAGYENLMEKFISSNPGLESRFNRYFIFEDYNGPQLTEIFRSMCKKNQYILSEDAERFAASYFNDL
;
A
#
# COMPACT_ATOMS: atom_id res chain seq x y z
N GLU A 1 -32.23 2.86 -18.87
CA GLU A 1 -30.91 3.41 -18.46
C GLU A 1 -29.86 2.39 -18.82
N LYS A 2 -29.01 2.74 -19.79
CA LYS A 2 -27.86 1.90 -20.18
C LYS A 2 -26.85 1.93 -19.02
N ALA A 3 -26.51 0.75 -18.46
CA ALA A 3 -25.34 0.60 -17.65
C ALA A 3 -24.15 1.18 -18.42
N ALA A 4 -23.48 2.18 -17.85
CA ALA A 4 -22.26 2.71 -18.40
C ALA A 4 -21.25 1.55 -18.46
N ASP A 5 -20.69 1.29 -19.63
CA ASP A 5 -19.61 0.32 -19.83
C ASP A 5 -18.47 0.68 -18.86
N GLU A 6 -18.33 -0.09 -17.80
CA GLU A 6 -17.12 -0.02 -16.97
C GLU A 6 -15.94 -0.35 -17.88
N PRO A 7 -14.85 0.43 -17.83
CA PRO A 7 -13.67 0.14 -18.63
C PRO A 7 -13.20 -1.30 -18.35
N PRO A 8 -12.74 -2.03 -19.35
CA PRO A 8 -12.31 -3.42 -19.20
C PRO A 8 -11.22 -3.48 -18.11
N LYS A 9 -11.42 -4.42 -17.17
CA LYS A 9 -10.51 -4.61 -16.04
C LYS A 9 -9.15 -5.06 -16.57
N PRO A 10 -8.04 -4.45 -16.13
CA PRO A 10 -6.72 -4.82 -16.59
C PRO A 10 -6.43 -6.29 -16.25
N SER A 11 -5.84 -6.99 -17.19
CA SER A 11 -5.41 -8.38 -17.02
C SER A 11 -4.21 -8.45 -16.07
N LEU A 12 -3.98 -9.64 -15.51
CA LEU A 12 -2.81 -9.87 -14.66
C LEU A 12 -1.50 -9.54 -15.38
N ASP A 13 -1.39 -9.88 -16.67
CA ASP A 13 -0.18 -9.63 -17.46
C ASP A 13 0.04 -8.13 -17.71
N GLU A 14 -1.01 -7.37 -17.95
CA GLU A 14 -0.94 -5.92 -18.06
C GLU A 14 -0.49 -5.27 -16.74
N LEU A 15 -1.04 -5.70 -15.60
CA LEU A 15 -0.63 -5.21 -14.29
C LEU A 15 0.82 -5.58 -13.94
N MET A 16 1.27 -6.77 -14.32
CA MET A 16 2.66 -7.17 -14.14
C MET A 16 3.59 -6.37 -15.04
N ALA A 17 3.19 -6.05 -16.28
CA ALA A 17 3.94 -5.18 -17.17
C ALA A 17 4.00 -3.74 -16.63
N GLU A 18 2.90 -3.23 -16.05
CA GLU A 18 2.87 -1.92 -15.38
C GLU A 18 3.84 -1.90 -14.19
N LEU A 19 3.84 -2.94 -13.34
CA LEU A 19 4.81 -3.08 -12.25
C LEU A 19 6.25 -3.04 -12.78
N ASP A 20 6.53 -3.77 -13.86
CA ASP A 20 7.86 -3.82 -14.47
C ASP A 20 8.27 -2.48 -15.09
N SER A 21 7.33 -1.68 -15.55
CA SER A 21 7.58 -0.36 -16.13
C SER A 21 7.94 0.71 -15.10
N LEU A 22 7.68 0.51 -13.81
CA LEU A 22 8.08 1.46 -12.78
C LEU A 22 9.59 1.66 -12.78
N VAL A 23 10.04 2.89 -12.65
CA VAL A 23 11.47 3.21 -12.58
C VAL A 23 12.06 2.68 -11.26
N GLY A 24 13.23 2.08 -11.30
CA GLY A 24 13.91 1.57 -10.12
C GLY A 24 13.15 0.43 -9.42
N LEU A 25 13.05 0.50 -8.10
CA LEU A 25 12.25 -0.40 -7.24
C LEU A 25 12.53 -1.90 -7.44
N LYS A 26 13.77 -2.30 -7.76
CA LYS A 26 14.13 -3.69 -8.12
C LYS A 26 13.71 -4.71 -7.06
N LYS A 27 14.00 -4.42 -5.78
CA LYS A 27 13.63 -5.29 -4.66
C LYS A 27 12.12 -5.38 -4.47
N ILE A 28 11.42 -4.25 -4.60
CA ILE A 28 9.96 -4.17 -4.49
C ILE A 28 9.29 -5.02 -5.58
N LYS A 29 9.71 -4.86 -6.85
CA LYS A 29 9.21 -5.66 -7.97
C LYS A 29 9.39 -7.17 -7.71
N ALA A 30 10.57 -7.57 -7.26
CA ALA A 30 10.85 -8.97 -6.93
C ALA A 30 9.95 -9.47 -5.80
N ASN A 31 9.76 -8.68 -4.74
CA ASN A 31 8.91 -9.02 -3.60
C ASN A 31 7.44 -9.14 -4.01
N VAL A 32 6.92 -8.22 -4.83
CA VAL A 32 5.54 -8.30 -5.36
C VAL A 32 5.36 -9.56 -6.22
N LYS A 33 6.29 -9.83 -7.14
CA LYS A 33 6.25 -11.05 -7.97
C LYS A 33 6.25 -12.32 -7.13
N SER A 34 7.12 -12.39 -6.13
CA SER A 34 7.18 -13.52 -5.19
C SER A 34 5.88 -13.69 -4.42
N LEU A 35 5.29 -12.60 -3.96
CA LEU A 35 4.03 -12.60 -3.22
C LEU A 35 2.86 -13.09 -4.10
N ILE A 36 2.75 -12.60 -5.32
CA ILE A 36 1.72 -13.05 -6.29
C ILE A 36 1.87 -14.55 -6.61
N ASN A 37 3.10 -15.00 -6.82
CA ASN A 37 3.36 -16.43 -7.08
C ASN A 37 3.00 -17.30 -5.87
N LEU A 38 3.32 -16.86 -4.66
CA LEU A 38 2.96 -17.57 -3.43
C LEU A 38 1.44 -17.74 -3.29
N VAL A 39 0.69 -16.67 -3.58
CA VAL A 39 -0.79 -16.69 -3.54
C VAL A 39 -1.35 -17.62 -4.62
N LYS A 40 -0.80 -17.60 -5.84
CA LYS A 40 -1.20 -18.51 -6.91
C LYS A 40 -0.98 -19.98 -6.53
N VAL A 41 0.17 -20.30 -5.96
CA VAL A 41 0.49 -21.66 -5.49
C VAL A 41 -0.47 -22.09 -4.39
N ARG A 42 -0.78 -21.19 -3.44
CA ARG A 42 -1.77 -21.46 -2.39
C ARG A 42 -3.13 -21.83 -2.99
N LYS A 43 -3.65 -21.02 -3.91
CA LYS A 43 -4.94 -21.30 -4.58
C LYS A 43 -4.95 -22.62 -5.31
N LEU A 44 -3.90 -22.92 -6.08
CA LEU A 44 -3.77 -24.21 -6.75
C LEU A 44 -3.79 -25.39 -5.78
N ARG A 45 -3.19 -25.26 -4.60
CA ARG A 45 -3.25 -26.29 -3.56
C ARG A 45 -4.68 -26.47 -3.03
N GLU A 46 -5.37 -25.37 -2.72
CA GLU A 46 -6.75 -25.38 -2.22
C GLU A 46 -7.71 -25.99 -3.25
N GLU A 47 -7.60 -25.62 -4.53
CA GLU A 47 -8.37 -26.18 -5.65
C GLU A 47 -8.16 -27.70 -5.84
N ASN A 48 -6.97 -28.21 -5.50
CA ASN A 48 -6.65 -29.64 -5.55
C ASN A 48 -6.88 -30.37 -4.22
N GLY A 49 -7.61 -29.75 -3.26
CA GLY A 49 -7.95 -30.35 -1.97
C GLY A 49 -6.74 -30.51 -1.02
N LEU A 50 -5.64 -29.84 -1.29
CA LEU A 50 -4.44 -29.87 -0.45
C LEU A 50 -4.48 -28.77 0.60
N SER A 51 -4.06 -29.10 1.82
CA SER A 51 -3.90 -28.10 2.88
C SER A 51 -2.92 -27.00 2.47
N ALA A 52 -3.32 -25.75 2.65
CA ALA A 52 -2.47 -24.58 2.44
C ALA A 52 -2.35 -23.80 3.76
N PRO A 53 -1.11 -23.45 4.19
CA PRO A 53 -0.92 -22.65 5.39
C PRO A 53 -1.56 -21.27 5.23
N ALA A 54 -2.09 -20.72 6.33
CA ALA A 54 -2.57 -19.35 6.35
C ALA A 54 -1.41 -18.38 6.06
N ILE A 55 -1.63 -17.45 5.15
CA ILE A 55 -0.64 -16.43 4.78
C ILE A 55 -1.23 -15.07 5.10
N SER A 56 -0.51 -14.26 5.90
CA SER A 56 -0.84 -12.86 6.03
C SER A 56 -0.50 -12.13 4.72
N LEU A 57 -1.48 -11.40 4.18
CA LEU A 57 -1.32 -10.56 2.98
C LEU A 57 -1.18 -9.08 3.32
N HIS A 58 -1.21 -8.74 4.61
CA HIS A 58 -0.98 -7.39 5.08
C HIS A 58 0.51 -7.02 4.96
N LEU A 59 0.80 -5.76 4.64
CA LEU A 59 2.14 -5.30 4.30
C LEU A 59 2.55 -4.07 5.10
N VAL A 60 3.83 -3.97 5.39
CA VAL A 60 4.47 -2.76 5.91
C VAL A 60 5.33 -2.14 4.81
N PHE A 61 5.05 -0.90 4.45
CA PHE A 61 5.82 -0.12 3.49
C PHE A 61 6.69 0.89 4.23
N MET A 62 7.98 0.78 4.08
CA MET A 62 8.97 1.62 4.74
C MET A 62 9.76 2.42 3.71
N GLY A 63 9.96 3.70 3.97
CA GLY A 63 10.77 4.58 3.11
C GLY A 63 10.30 6.03 3.13
N ASN A 64 11.11 6.90 2.55
CA ASN A 64 10.86 8.34 2.49
C ASN A 64 9.63 8.69 1.62
N PRO A 65 9.02 9.88 1.79
CA PRO A 65 7.97 10.37 0.91
C PRO A 65 8.44 10.41 -0.56
N GLY A 66 7.51 10.21 -1.49
CA GLY A 66 7.82 10.28 -2.93
C GLY A 66 8.51 9.04 -3.52
N THR A 67 8.78 7.99 -2.75
CA THR A 67 9.44 6.76 -3.21
C THR A 67 8.51 5.77 -3.93
N GLY A 68 7.23 6.11 -4.13
CA GLY A 68 6.29 5.30 -4.90
C GLY A 68 5.43 4.34 -4.08
N LYS A 69 5.37 4.46 -2.75
CA LYS A 69 4.59 3.59 -1.86
C LYS A 69 3.13 3.47 -2.28
N THR A 70 2.42 4.57 -2.43
CA THR A 70 1.00 4.58 -2.83
C THR A 70 0.78 3.99 -4.24
N THR A 71 1.71 4.25 -5.17
CA THR A 71 1.64 3.68 -6.53
C THR A 71 1.72 2.16 -6.50
N VAL A 72 2.66 1.62 -5.73
CA VAL A 72 2.82 0.16 -5.58
C VAL A 72 1.63 -0.43 -4.81
N ALA A 73 1.10 0.24 -3.77
CA ALA A 73 -0.09 -0.22 -3.05
C ALA A 73 -1.30 -0.35 -3.98
N ARG A 74 -1.48 0.61 -4.89
CA ARG A 74 -2.55 0.58 -5.91
C ARG A 74 -2.40 -0.59 -6.86
N LEU A 75 -1.19 -0.83 -7.35
CA LEU A 75 -0.91 -2.01 -8.20
C LEU A 75 -1.15 -3.32 -7.45
N ILE A 76 -0.73 -3.44 -6.20
CA ILE A 76 -0.97 -4.64 -5.39
C ILE A 76 -2.47 -4.87 -5.20
N SER A 77 -3.28 -3.84 -4.96
CA SER A 77 -4.72 -4.01 -4.81
C SER A 77 -5.37 -4.57 -6.08
N GLN A 78 -4.95 -4.10 -7.24
CA GLN A 78 -5.41 -4.59 -8.54
C GLN A 78 -4.89 -6.00 -8.85
N LEU A 79 -3.62 -6.30 -8.53
CA LEU A 79 -3.04 -7.63 -8.66
C LEU A 79 -3.78 -8.66 -7.79
N TYR A 80 -4.07 -8.32 -6.54
CA TYR A 80 -4.84 -9.20 -5.65
C TYR A 80 -6.26 -9.45 -6.17
N TYR A 81 -6.89 -8.43 -6.74
CA TYR A 81 -8.16 -8.58 -7.41
C TYR A 81 -8.04 -9.50 -8.65
N ALA A 82 -7.06 -9.25 -9.51
CA ALA A 82 -6.87 -10.03 -10.74
C ALA A 82 -6.61 -11.53 -10.48
N ILE A 83 -5.96 -11.86 -9.37
CA ILE A 83 -5.77 -13.25 -8.93
C ILE A 83 -6.89 -13.76 -8.02
N GLY A 84 -7.97 -12.98 -7.81
CA GLY A 84 -9.15 -13.36 -7.05
C GLY A 84 -8.92 -13.53 -5.55
N VAL A 85 -8.04 -12.75 -4.96
CA VAL A 85 -7.85 -12.60 -3.49
C VAL A 85 -8.85 -11.61 -2.94
N LEU A 86 -9.04 -10.51 -3.64
CA LEU A 86 -9.96 -9.45 -3.28
C LEU A 86 -11.15 -9.42 -4.25
N SER A 87 -12.33 -9.10 -3.75
CA SER A 87 -13.56 -9.11 -4.53
C SER A 87 -13.73 -7.88 -5.43
N LYS A 88 -13.07 -6.74 -5.13
CA LYS A 88 -13.23 -5.48 -5.86
C LYS A 88 -11.90 -4.84 -6.29
N GLY A 89 -10.85 -4.89 -5.45
CA GLY A 89 -9.52 -4.38 -5.78
C GLY A 89 -9.36 -2.85 -5.70
N GLN A 90 -10.25 -2.14 -4.99
CA GLN A 90 -10.07 -0.71 -4.74
C GLN A 90 -9.00 -0.45 -3.69
N LEU A 91 -8.36 0.73 -3.76
CA LEU A 91 -7.48 1.27 -2.74
C LEU A 91 -8.21 2.39 -1.99
N VAL A 92 -8.36 2.24 -0.68
CA VAL A 92 -8.82 3.30 0.22
C VAL A 92 -7.61 3.83 0.96
N GLU A 93 -7.23 5.06 0.65
CA GLU A 93 -6.07 5.75 1.21
C GLU A 93 -6.52 6.67 2.34
N VAL A 94 -5.91 6.52 3.50
CA VAL A 94 -6.19 7.29 4.71
C VAL A 94 -4.90 7.60 5.46
N ASP A 95 -4.93 8.66 6.26
CA ASP A 95 -3.95 8.99 7.29
C ASP A 95 -4.59 8.97 8.67
N ARG A 96 -3.84 9.42 9.71
CA ARG A 96 -4.40 9.56 11.06
C ARG A 96 -5.69 10.39 11.08
N SER A 97 -5.76 11.46 10.30
CA SER A 97 -6.93 12.36 10.28
C SER A 97 -8.17 11.68 9.73
N GLY A 98 -8.00 10.73 8.80
CA GLY A 98 -9.07 9.92 8.23
C GLY A 98 -9.61 8.82 9.16
N LEU A 99 -8.88 8.48 10.23
CA LEU A 99 -9.21 7.38 11.14
C LEU A 99 -9.62 7.89 12.54
N VAL A 100 -8.90 8.88 13.07
CA VAL A 100 -9.07 9.37 14.44
C VAL A 100 -10.04 10.54 14.47
N ALA A 101 -10.90 10.56 15.49
CA ALA A 101 -11.82 11.66 15.79
C ALA A 101 -11.37 12.43 17.03
N GLY A 102 -11.95 13.61 17.23
CA GLY A 102 -11.61 14.47 18.37
C GLY A 102 -12.36 14.18 19.67
N PHE A 103 -13.33 13.24 19.67
CA PHE A 103 -14.19 12.98 20.82
C PHE A 103 -14.24 11.46 21.11
N VAL A 104 -14.45 11.15 22.40
CA VAL A 104 -14.57 9.77 22.91
C VAL A 104 -15.64 8.99 22.14
N GLY A 105 -15.33 7.75 21.73
CA GLY A 105 -16.23 6.83 21.06
C GLY A 105 -16.50 7.12 19.57
N GLN A 106 -15.98 8.20 19.02
CA GLN A 106 -16.14 8.53 17.59
C GLN A 106 -15.02 7.94 16.71
N THR A 107 -13.87 7.63 17.28
CA THR A 107 -12.73 7.07 16.54
C THR A 107 -13.05 5.69 16.01
N ALA A 108 -13.61 4.78 16.82
CA ALA A 108 -14.02 3.47 16.38
C ALA A 108 -15.04 3.52 15.22
N ILE A 109 -16.01 4.42 15.29
CA ILE A 109 -17.01 4.63 14.23
C ILE A 109 -16.33 5.07 12.93
N LYS A 110 -15.51 6.12 12.99
CA LYS A 110 -14.81 6.68 11.83
C LYS A 110 -13.85 5.69 11.21
N THR A 111 -13.10 4.95 12.04
CA THR A 111 -12.21 3.88 11.58
C THR A 111 -13.00 2.75 10.92
N SER A 112 -14.13 2.34 11.52
CA SER A 112 -15.00 1.32 10.93
C SER A 112 -15.57 1.74 9.58
N GLU A 113 -15.93 3.01 9.39
CA GLU A 113 -16.38 3.54 8.10
C GLU A 113 -15.28 3.47 7.03
N ALA A 114 -14.03 3.80 7.39
CA ALA A 114 -12.89 3.68 6.48
C ALA A 114 -12.62 2.22 6.10
N VAL A 115 -12.69 1.32 7.08
CA VAL A 115 -12.58 -0.14 6.87
C VAL A 115 -13.68 -0.64 5.93
N GLN A 116 -14.95 -0.28 6.18
CA GLN A 116 -16.09 -0.70 5.36
C GLN A 116 -15.92 -0.29 3.89
N LYS A 117 -15.39 0.90 3.63
CA LYS A 117 -15.06 1.35 2.26
C LYS A 117 -13.95 0.53 1.62
N ALA A 118 -13.05 -0.04 2.44
CA ALA A 118 -11.91 -0.83 1.97
C ALA A 118 -12.22 -2.31 1.80
N ILE A 119 -13.33 -2.84 2.34
CA ILE A 119 -13.71 -4.25 2.16
C ILE A 119 -13.89 -4.57 0.67
N GLY A 120 -13.29 -5.65 0.24
CA GLY A 120 -13.13 -6.03 -1.15
C GLY A 120 -11.83 -5.51 -1.78
N GLY A 121 -11.03 -4.75 -1.04
CA GLY A 121 -9.84 -4.07 -1.52
C GLY A 121 -8.75 -3.89 -0.46
N VAL A 122 -8.01 -2.83 -0.59
CA VAL A 122 -6.88 -2.48 0.27
C VAL A 122 -7.17 -1.21 1.07
N LEU A 123 -7.00 -1.28 2.39
CA LEU A 123 -6.88 -0.10 3.25
C LEU A 123 -5.40 0.28 3.33
N PHE A 124 -5.05 1.41 2.75
CA PHE A 124 -3.69 1.97 2.81
C PHE A 124 -3.66 3.10 3.84
N ILE A 125 -2.83 2.93 4.87
CA ILE A 125 -2.69 3.89 5.97
C ILE A 125 -1.32 4.54 5.84
N ASP A 126 -1.29 5.79 5.39
CA ASP A 126 -0.04 6.54 5.31
C ASP A 126 0.32 7.15 6.67
N GLU A 127 1.63 7.27 6.93
CA GLU A 127 2.17 7.73 8.21
C GLU A 127 1.53 7.01 9.41
N ALA A 128 1.32 5.69 9.31
CA ALA A 128 0.60 4.89 10.30
C ALA A 128 1.18 4.98 11.72
N TYR A 129 2.48 5.27 11.86
CA TYR A 129 3.13 5.53 13.14
C TYR A 129 2.48 6.71 13.92
N ALA A 130 1.82 7.63 13.23
CA ALA A 130 1.08 8.70 13.88
C ALA A 130 -0.09 8.19 14.74
N LEU A 131 -0.57 6.96 14.52
CA LEU A 131 -1.57 6.31 15.36
C LEU A 131 -1.03 5.91 16.74
N ALA A 132 0.29 5.69 16.88
CA ALA A 132 0.93 5.38 18.18
C ALA A 132 1.44 6.63 18.93
N GLY A 133 1.41 7.80 18.30
CA GLY A 133 1.97 9.03 18.82
C GLY A 133 0.95 9.90 19.60
N GLY A 134 0.90 9.74 20.91
CA GLY A 134 0.03 10.52 21.79
C GLY A 134 0.52 10.58 23.23
N GLN A 135 1.84 10.56 23.47
CA GLN A 135 2.41 10.87 24.78
C GLN A 135 2.54 12.40 24.96
N SER A 136 1.46 13.11 25.06
CA SER A 136 1.47 14.49 25.60
C SER A 136 0.25 14.73 26.47
N ASN A 137 0.54 14.79 27.77
CA ASN A 137 -0.30 15.41 28.80
C ASN A 137 -1.77 14.94 28.91
N GLY A 138 -1.98 13.69 29.33
CA GLY A 138 -3.23 13.35 30.05
C GLY A 138 -4.53 13.35 29.26
N ASN A 139 -4.53 13.55 27.95
CA ASN A 139 -5.70 13.46 27.09
C ASN A 139 -5.66 12.21 26.24
N ASN A 140 -6.78 11.49 26.23
CA ASN A 140 -7.05 10.25 25.56
C ASN A 140 -6.40 10.17 24.17
N ASP A 141 -5.41 9.29 24.01
CA ASP A 141 -4.87 8.96 22.68
C ASP A 141 -5.83 8.02 21.96
N PHE A 142 -6.70 8.61 21.16
CA PHE A 142 -7.67 7.87 20.36
C PHE A 142 -7.04 7.06 19.21
N GLY A 143 -5.72 7.18 18.98
CA GLY A 143 -5.01 6.40 17.97
C GLY A 143 -4.99 4.91 18.31
N HIS A 144 -4.90 4.56 19.59
CA HIS A 144 -4.97 3.16 20.05
C HIS A 144 -6.33 2.52 19.72
N GLU A 145 -7.44 3.26 19.89
CA GLU A 145 -8.80 2.80 19.54
C GLU A 145 -8.92 2.53 18.04
N ALA A 146 -8.29 3.36 17.20
CA ALA A 146 -8.22 3.12 15.76
C ALA A 146 -7.43 1.83 15.42
N VAL A 147 -6.26 1.61 16.05
CA VAL A 147 -5.46 0.41 15.86
C VAL A 147 -6.22 -0.85 16.25
N GLU A 148 -6.89 -0.86 17.39
CA GLU A 148 -7.72 -2.01 17.83
C GLU A 148 -8.86 -2.30 16.87
N THR A 149 -9.53 -1.25 16.36
CA THR A 149 -10.61 -1.40 15.37
C THR A 149 -10.08 -2.00 14.07
N ILE A 150 -8.90 -1.58 13.61
CA ILE A 150 -8.25 -2.13 12.41
C ILE A 150 -7.86 -3.60 12.64
N LEU A 151 -7.23 -3.92 13.77
CA LEU A 151 -6.82 -5.29 14.10
C LEU A 151 -8.01 -6.25 14.14
N LYS A 152 -9.13 -5.79 14.70
CA LYS A 152 -10.38 -6.56 14.68
C LYS A 152 -10.88 -6.77 13.26
N ALA A 153 -10.90 -5.73 12.44
CA ALA A 153 -11.35 -5.82 11.04
C ALA A 153 -10.46 -6.76 10.19
N MET A 154 -9.15 -6.78 10.45
CA MET A 154 -8.21 -7.71 9.79
C MET A 154 -8.52 -9.17 10.10
N GLU A 155 -9.11 -9.47 11.27
CA GLU A 155 -9.55 -10.81 11.62
C GLU A 155 -10.93 -11.12 11.05
N ASP A 156 -11.89 -10.22 11.24
CA ASP A 156 -13.29 -10.41 10.85
C ASP A 156 -13.46 -10.47 9.31
N SER A 157 -12.60 -9.77 8.56
CA SER A 157 -12.65 -9.65 7.09
C SER A 157 -11.37 -10.15 6.40
N ARG A 158 -10.64 -11.07 7.01
CA ARG A 158 -9.33 -11.56 6.56
C ARG A 158 -9.30 -12.11 5.13
N ASP A 159 -10.44 -12.54 4.61
CA ASP A 159 -10.56 -13.15 3.28
C ASP A 159 -10.83 -12.11 2.17
N ASP A 160 -11.20 -10.87 2.54
CA ASP A 160 -11.55 -9.84 1.57
C ASP A 160 -11.09 -8.42 1.97
N LEU A 161 -10.12 -8.32 2.88
CA LEU A 161 -9.50 -7.07 3.29
C LEU A 161 -7.99 -7.24 3.43
N VAL A 162 -7.24 -6.40 2.77
CA VAL A 162 -5.80 -6.26 2.98
C VAL A 162 -5.50 -4.88 3.57
N VAL A 163 -4.67 -4.83 4.58
CA VAL A 163 -4.19 -3.58 5.18
C VAL A 163 -2.73 -3.40 4.82
N ILE A 164 -2.39 -2.23 4.30
CA ILE A 164 -1.01 -1.79 4.06
C ILE A 164 -0.76 -0.57 4.93
N VAL A 165 0.22 -0.65 5.80
CA VAL A 165 0.65 0.48 6.63
C VAL A 165 1.96 1.03 6.07
N ALA A 166 2.09 2.36 5.99
CA ALA A 166 3.23 3.02 5.37
C ALA A 166 3.81 4.12 6.26
N GLY A 167 5.11 4.39 6.11
CA GLY A 167 5.80 5.48 6.80
C GLY A 167 7.31 5.37 6.77
N TYR A 168 7.97 6.21 7.57
CA TYR A 168 9.41 6.19 7.74
C TYR A 168 9.89 4.92 8.45
N GLU A 169 11.00 4.33 7.99
CA GLU A 169 11.50 3.03 8.47
C GLU A 169 11.58 2.96 10.00
N ASN A 170 12.36 3.83 10.63
CA ASN A 170 12.55 3.82 12.08
C ASN A 170 11.27 4.04 12.91
N LEU A 171 10.28 4.76 12.35
CA LEU A 171 9.01 5.02 13.02
C LEU A 171 8.05 3.85 12.85
N MET A 172 8.07 3.20 11.69
CA MET A 172 7.25 2.03 11.42
C MET A 172 7.70 0.81 12.23
N GLU A 173 9.01 0.59 12.41
CA GLU A 173 9.52 -0.47 13.29
C GLU A 173 8.99 -0.32 14.72
N LYS A 174 9.07 0.91 15.28
CA LYS A 174 8.52 1.22 16.60
C LYS A 174 7.01 1.05 16.67
N PHE A 175 6.30 1.46 15.63
CA PHE A 175 4.85 1.33 15.54
C PHE A 175 4.43 -0.15 15.56
N ILE A 176 5.01 -0.97 14.72
CA ILE A 176 4.67 -2.40 14.65
C ILE A 176 5.02 -3.11 15.98
N SER A 177 6.19 -2.85 16.56
CA SER A 177 6.62 -3.47 17.82
C SER A 177 5.88 -2.95 19.06
N SER A 178 5.14 -1.85 18.95
CA SER A 178 4.37 -1.28 20.07
C SER A 178 3.14 -2.10 20.46
N ASN A 179 2.67 -2.99 19.58
CA ASN A 179 1.46 -3.78 19.80
C ASN A 179 1.63 -5.21 19.25
N PRO A 180 1.53 -6.25 20.11
CA PRO A 180 1.67 -7.65 19.69
C PRO A 180 0.66 -8.08 18.59
N GLY A 181 -0.51 -7.44 18.54
CA GLY A 181 -1.51 -7.67 17.51
C GLY A 181 -1.06 -7.18 16.13
N LEU A 182 -0.34 -6.04 16.07
CA LEU A 182 0.31 -5.56 14.85
C LEU A 182 1.44 -6.49 14.44
N GLU A 183 2.34 -6.83 15.35
CA GLU A 183 3.50 -7.66 15.08
C GLU A 183 3.12 -9.05 14.53
N SER A 184 2.06 -9.66 15.06
CA SER A 184 1.58 -10.97 14.61
C SER A 184 0.96 -10.95 13.20
N ARG A 185 0.40 -9.82 12.75
CA ARG A 185 -0.29 -9.69 11.45
C ARG A 185 0.57 -9.10 10.36
N PHE A 186 1.51 -8.21 10.71
CA PHE A 186 2.41 -7.54 9.78
C PHE A 186 3.79 -8.20 9.78
N ASN A 187 3.95 -9.23 8.98
CA ASN A 187 5.18 -10.03 8.88
C ASN A 187 5.94 -9.86 7.55
N ARG A 188 5.49 -8.92 6.70
CA ARG A 188 6.09 -8.64 5.39
C ARG A 188 6.42 -7.17 5.26
N TYR A 189 7.69 -6.89 5.07
CA TYR A 189 8.24 -5.54 5.01
C TYR A 189 8.78 -5.25 3.61
N PHE A 190 8.35 -4.13 3.04
CA PHE A 190 8.77 -3.62 1.73
C PHE A 190 9.52 -2.31 1.95
N ILE A 191 10.83 -2.33 1.72
CA ILE A 191 11.70 -1.17 1.91
C ILE A 191 11.85 -0.45 0.58
N PHE A 192 11.36 0.78 0.52
CA PHE A 192 11.43 1.67 -0.63
C PHE A 192 12.68 2.54 -0.49
N GLU A 193 13.70 2.22 -1.26
CA GLU A 193 14.94 3.00 -1.34
C GLU A 193 14.68 4.34 -2.07
N ASP A 194 15.43 5.36 -1.73
CA ASP A 194 15.37 6.63 -2.45
C ASP A 194 15.85 6.47 -3.90
N TYR A 195 15.31 7.28 -4.78
CA TYR A 195 15.73 7.29 -6.18
C TYR A 195 17.06 8.05 -6.33
N ASN A 196 17.95 7.51 -7.14
CA ASN A 196 19.17 8.21 -7.56
C ASN A 196 18.89 9.16 -8.73
N GLY A 197 19.85 10.04 -9.04
CA GLY A 197 19.72 11.04 -10.10
C GLY A 197 19.27 10.51 -11.46
N PRO A 198 19.86 9.43 -11.99
CA PRO A 198 19.40 8.80 -13.23
C PRO A 198 17.93 8.32 -13.17
N GLN A 199 17.51 7.75 -12.04
CA GLN A 199 16.12 7.30 -11.84
C GLN A 199 15.16 8.50 -11.77
N LEU A 200 15.53 9.57 -11.06
CA LEU A 200 14.72 10.80 -11.00
C LEU A 200 14.56 11.41 -12.39
N THR A 201 15.63 11.41 -13.19
CA THR A 201 15.59 11.87 -14.60
C THR A 201 14.61 11.04 -15.43
N GLU A 202 14.63 9.72 -15.27
CA GLU A 202 13.71 8.81 -15.98
C GLU A 202 12.27 8.99 -15.55
N ILE A 203 12.01 9.16 -14.24
CA ILE A 203 10.69 9.48 -13.69
C ILE A 203 10.21 10.81 -14.29
N PHE A 204 11.04 11.84 -14.31
CA PHE A 204 10.70 13.14 -14.88
C PHE A 204 10.32 13.05 -16.36
N ARG A 205 11.11 12.32 -17.16
CA ARG A 205 10.79 12.05 -18.59
C ARG A 205 9.44 11.36 -18.74
N SER A 206 9.20 10.33 -17.92
CA SER A 206 7.93 9.59 -17.93
C SER A 206 6.74 10.50 -17.60
N MET A 207 6.90 11.38 -16.61
CA MET A 207 5.86 12.35 -16.23
C MET A 207 5.61 13.37 -17.34
N CYS A 208 6.65 13.89 -17.99
CA CYS A 208 6.53 14.77 -19.14
C CYS A 208 5.78 14.11 -20.29
N LYS A 209 6.16 12.89 -20.64
CA LYS A 209 5.50 12.11 -21.71
C LYS A 209 4.02 11.86 -21.39
N LYS A 210 3.71 11.47 -20.16
CA LYS A 210 2.32 11.23 -19.72
C LYS A 210 1.46 12.49 -19.80
N ASN A 211 2.04 13.65 -19.56
CA ASN A 211 1.37 14.95 -19.65
C ASN A 211 1.55 15.63 -21.01
N GLN A 212 2.01 14.89 -22.03
CA GLN A 212 2.19 15.38 -23.41
C GLN A 212 3.18 16.55 -23.56
N TYR A 213 4.14 16.67 -22.64
CA TYR A 213 5.25 17.61 -22.79
C TYR A 213 6.38 16.99 -23.60
N ILE A 214 6.98 17.79 -24.47
CA ILE A 214 8.19 17.46 -25.24
C ILE A 214 9.34 18.21 -24.61
N LEU A 215 10.35 17.49 -24.14
CA LEU A 215 11.57 18.09 -23.59
C LEU A 215 12.53 18.44 -24.73
N SER A 216 13.10 19.65 -24.71
CA SER A 216 14.25 19.96 -25.55
C SER A 216 15.50 19.27 -25.02
N GLU A 217 16.51 19.07 -25.87
CA GLU A 217 17.78 18.46 -25.44
C GLU A 217 18.46 19.24 -24.31
N ASP A 218 18.34 20.58 -24.29
CA ASP A 218 18.89 21.43 -23.24
C ASP A 218 18.14 21.23 -21.93
N ALA A 219 16.81 21.14 -21.95
CA ALA A 219 16.00 20.89 -20.76
C ALA A 219 16.29 19.48 -20.19
N GLU A 220 16.52 18.51 -21.06
CA GLU A 220 16.84 17.15 -20.66
C GLU A 220 18.23 17.06 -19.99
N ARG A 221 19.23 17.73 -20.58
CA ARG A 221 20.57 17.83 -20.00
C ARG A 221 20.57 18.56 -18.66
N PHE A 222 19.84 19.67 -18.58
CA PHE A 222 19.71 20.43 -17.33
C PHE A 222 19.04 19.58 -16.23
N ALA A 223 17.93 18.92 -16.52
CA ALA A 223 17.25 18.05 -15.56
C ALA A 223 18.15 16.91 -15.07
N ALA A 224 18.89 16.25 -15.97
CA ALA A 224 19.82 15.19 -15.62
C ALA A 224 20.95 15.68 -14.71
N SER A 225 21.53 16.87 -15.00
CA SER A 225 22.54 17.49 -14.12
C SER A 225 21.95 17.81 -12.76
N TYR A 226 20.82 18.48 -12.72
CA TYR A 226 20.16 18.89 -11.47
C TYR A 226 19.85 17.70 -10.56
N PHE A 227 19.28 16.62 -11.10
CA PHE A 227 18.97 15.44 -10.29
C PHE A 227 20.18 14.61 -9.87
N ASN A 228 21.31 14.74 -10.54
CA ASN A 228 22.56 14.10 -10.10
C ASN A 228 23.26 14.86 -8.97
N ASP A 229 22.94 16.14 -8.79
CA ASP A 229 23.51 17.00 -7.74
C ASP A 229 22.69 16.96 -6.43
N LEU A 230 21.53 16.28 -6.42
CA LEU A 230 20.67 16.02 -5.24
C LEU A 230 21.16 14.82 -4.45
#